data_25ea0635b71b65a622df1419ae0919bf
#
_entry.id   25ea0635b71b65a622df1419ae0919bf
#
_cell.length_a   1.000
_cell.length_b   1.000
_cell.length_c   1.000
_cell.angle_alpha   90.00
_cell.angle_beta   90.00
_cell.angle_gamma   90.00
#
_symmetry.space_group_name_H-M   'P 1'
#
loop_
_entity.id
_entity.type
_entity.pdbx_description
1 polymer ?
#
loop_
_entity_poly.entity_id
_entity_poly.type
_entity_poly.pdbx_seq_one_letter_code
_entity_poly.pdbx_strand_id
1 'polypeptide(L)'
;MKVLIVDDTEHVRHMLADMLELDGFEVVGQAATGEEAVDLSLKAEPDVVVMDYKMPGMDGLSAARAIRDARPNQAIILYTAYMDAELESQARKAGIALCIGKVEGLHQLERHITELCRRLV
;
A
#
# COMPACT_ATOMS: atom_id res chain seq x y z
N MET A 1 8.40 6.64 10.66
CA MET A 1 8.03 6.41 9.26
C MET A 1 6.53 6.42 9.10
N LYS A 2 6.04 7.20 8.17
CA LYS A 2 4.61 7.43 7.95
C LYS A 2 4.05 6.45 6.93
N VAL A 3 2.96 5.77 7.29
CA VAL A 3 2.32 4.76 6.44
C VAL A 3 0.87 5.14 6.20
N LEU A 4 0.45 5.07 4.94
CA LEU A 4 -0.94 5.18 4.54
C LEU A 4 -1.45 3.77 4.20
N ILE A 5 -2.58 3.38 4.76
CA ILE A 5 -3.19 2.07 4.51
C ILE A 5 -4.44 2.23 3.65
N VAL A 6 -4.54 1.44 2.58
CA VAL A 6 -5.66 1.48 1.66
C VAL A 6 -6.24 0.09 1.47
N ASP A 7 -7.45 -0.13 1.93
CA ASP A 7 -8.19 -1.39 1.78
C ASP A 7 -9.68 -1.09 1.93
N ASP A 8 -10.51 -1.64 1.07
CA ASP A 8 -11.96 -1.44 1.13
C ASP A 8 -12.62 -2.21 2.28
N THR A 9 -11.91 -3.16 2.88
CA THR A 9 -12.39 -3.94 4.02
C THR A 9 -11.95 -3.27 5.32
N GLU A 10 -12.89 -2.66 6.03
CA GLU A 10 -12.62 -1.93 7.28
C GLU A 10 -11.87 -2.77 8.30
N HIS A 11 -12.29 -4.01 8.48
CA HIS A 11 -11.68 -4.96 9.40
C HIS A 11 -10.18 -5.18 9.10
N VAL A 12 -9.83 -5.37 7.85
CA VAL A 12 -8.44 -5.58 7.42
C VAL A 12 -7.63 -4.29 7.62
N ARG A 13 -8.20 -3.16 7.26
CA ARG A 13 -7.57 -1.84 7.43
C ARG A 13 -7.18 -1.58 8.87
N HIS A 14 -8.13 -1.79 9.79
CA HIS A 14 -7.89 -1.58 11.22
C HIS A 14 -6.84 -2.54 11.78
N MET A 15 -6.87 -3.79 11.35
CA MET A 15 -5.93 -4.80 11.80
C MET A 15 -4.50 -4.46 11.37
N LEU A 16 -4.33 -4.04 10.11
CA LEU A 16 -3.03 -3.61 9.60
C LEU A 16 -2.53 -2.36 10.34
N ALA A 17 -3.41 -1.40 10.59
CA ALA A 17 -3.06 -0.19 11.32
C ALA A 17 -2.55 -0.51 12.72
N ASP A 18 -3.25 -1.36 13.44
CA ASP A 18 -2.87 -1.75 14.79
C ASP A 18 -1.51 -2.46 14.81
N MET A 19 -1.28 -3.38 13.88
CA MET A 19 -0.02 -4.11 13.79
C MET A 19 1.15 -3.19 13.49
N LEU A 20 0.98 -2.28 12.54
CA LEU A 20 2.04 -1.36 12.16
C LEU A 20 2.35 -0.36 13.27
N GLU A 21 1.35 0.12 13.97
CA GLU A 21 1.55 1.01 15.12
C GLU A 21 2.29 0.32 16.26
N LEU A 22 1.98 -0.94 16.52
CA LEU A 22 2.70 -1.74 17.52
C LEU A 22 4.18 -1.87 17.17
N ASP A 23 4.52 -1.87 15.90
CA ASP A 23 5.90 -1.95 15.44
C ASP A 23 6.59 -0.60 15.28
N GLY A 24 5.96 0.46 15.71
CA GLY A 24 6.57 1.78 15.74
C GLY A 24 6.35 2.62 14.49
N PHE A 25 5.52 2.17 13.55
CA PHE A 25 5.16 2.98 12.38
C PHE A 25 4.06 3.97 12.74
N GLU A 26 4.07 5.14 12.10
CA GLU A 26 3.01 6.12 12.26
C GLU A 26 1.99 5.96 11.13
N VAL A 27 0.79 5.50 11.44
CA VAL A 27 -0.28 5.39 10.46
C VAL A 27 -0.94 6.76 10.30
N VAL A 28 -0.64 7.42 9.18
CA VAL A 28 -1.09 8.81 8.94
C VAL A 28 -2.46 8.88 8.31
N GLY A 29 -3.01 7.76 7.89
CA GLY A 29 -4.36 7.72 7.33
C GLY A 29 -4.78 6.33 6.92
N GLN A 30 -6.08 6.17 6.72
CA GLN A 30 -6.69 4.95 6.21
C GLN A 30 -7.67 5.34 5.12
N ALA A 31 -7.58 4.70 3.98
CA ALA A 31 -8.47 4.95 2.85
C ALA A 31 -9.22 3.68 2.48
N ALA A 32 -10.49 3.81 2.11
CA ALA A 32 -11.33 2.69 1.70
C ALA A 32 -11.46 2.58 0.17
N THR A 33 -11.03 3.59 -0.56
CA THR A 33 -11.12 3.64 -2.03
C THR A 33 -9.83 4.15 -2.64
N GLY A 34 -9.67 3.91 -3.95
CA GLY A 34 -8.52 4.43 -4.68
C GLY A 34 -8.50 5.95 -4.73
N GLU A 35 -9.65 6.57 -4.87
CA GLU A 35 -9.79 8.04 -4.89
C GLU A 35 -9.35 8.67 -3.57
N GLU A 36 -9.78 8.10 -2.45
CA GLU A 36 -9.34 8.54 -1.13
C GLU A 36 -7.83 8.37 -0.96
N ALA A 37 -7.30 7.27 -1.49
CA ALA A 37 -5.86 6.99 -1.41
C ALA A 37 -5.05 8.07 -2.11
N VAL A 38 -5.47 8.49 -3.30
CA VAL A 38 -4.80 9.58 -4.04
C VAL A 38 -4.86 10.87 -3.24
N ASP A 39 -6.03 11.22 -2.73
CA ASP A 39 -6.24 12.44 -1.95
C ASP A 39 -5.37 12.47 -0.69
N LEU A 40 -5.40 11.38 0.08
CA LEU A 40 -4.65 11.28 1.33
C LEU A 40 -3.14 11.24 1.09
N SER A 41 -2.69 10.61 0.01
CA SER A 41 -1.26 10.58 -0.31
C SER A 41 -0.71 11.98 -0.60
N LEU A 42 -1.51 12.82 -1.23
CA LEU A 42 -1.12 14.20 -1.50
C LEU A 42 -1.12 15.07 -0.24
N LYS A 43 -2.06 14.83 0.67
CA LYS A 43 -2.19 15.61 1.91
C LYS A 43 -1.22 15.19 3.00
N ALA A 44 -1.08 13.90 3.21
CA ALA A 44 -0.29 13.34 4.32
C ALA A 44 1.17 13.09 3.95
N GLU A 45 1.49 13.02 2.69
CA GLU A 45 2.84 12.74 2.18
C GLU A 45 3.49 11.53 2.91
N PRO A 46 2.86 10.34 2.84
CA PRO A 46 3.39 9.18 3.54
C PRO A 46 4.72 8.72 2.94
N ASP A 47 5.52 8.05 3.76
CA ASP A 47 6.74 7.42 3.27
C ASP A 47 6.43 6.17 2.47
N VAL A 48 5.38 5.43 2.86
CA VAL A 48 4.94 4.20 2.19
C VAL A 48 3.43 4.17 2.12
N VAL A 49 2.89 3.75 0.98
CA VAL A 49 1.47 3.44 0.81
C VAL A 49 1.32 1.93 0.72
N VAL A 50 0.52 1.35 1.61
CA VAL A 50 0.19 -0.07 1.61
C VAL A 50 -1.22 -0.22 1.05
N MET A 51 -1.36 -0.84 -0.11
CA MET A 51 -2.59 -0.77 -0.89
C MET A 51 -3.07 -2.14 -1.36
N ASP A 52 -4.36 -2.41 -1.14
CA ASP A 52 -5.05 -3.56 -1.71
C ASP A 52 -5.23 -3.35 -3.23
N TYR A 53 -5.06 -4.42 -4.00
CA TYR A 53 -5.27 -4.34 -5.44
C TYR A 53 -6.76 -4.24 -5.78
N LYS A 54 -7.57 -5.16 -5.25
CA LYS A 54 -8.96 -5.30 -5.68
C LYS A 54 -9.90 -4.47 -4.80
N MET A 55 -10.32 -3.35 -5.34
CA MET A 55 -11.26 -2.44 -4.67
C MET A 55 -12.35 -2.02 -5.66
N PRO A 56 -13.57 -1.71 -5.19
CA PRO A 56 -14.62 -1.18 -6.06
C PRO A 56 -14.21 0.13 -6.71
N GLY A 57 -14.59 0.32 -7.97
CA GLY A 57 -14.23 1.52 -8.72
C GLY A 57 -12.78 1.49 -9.17
N MET A 58 -11.98 2.40 -8.68
CA MET A 58 -10.55 2.46 -9.00
C MET A 58 -9.80 1.35 -8.27
N ASP A 59 -9.16 0.43 -9.00
CA ASP A 59 -8.35 -0.61 -8.39
C ASP A 59 -7.01 -0.06 -7.86
N GLY A 60 -6.30 -0.91 -7.10
CA GLY A 60 -5.02 -0.50 -6.49
C GLY A 60 -3.95 -0.14 -7.50
N LEU A 61 -3.93 -0.79 -8.67
CA LEU A 61 -2.95 -0.49 -9.70
C LEU A 61 -3.20 0.89 -10.33
N SER A 62 -4.46 1.20 -10.63
CA SER A 62 -4.84 2.51 -11.15
C SER A 62 -4.58 3.62 -10.14
N ALA A 63 -4.90 3.36 -8.87
CA ALA A 63 -4.61 4.31 -7.79
C ALA A 63 -3.11 4.55 -7.64
N ALA A 64 -2.31 3.49 -7.73
CA ALA A 64 -0.85 3.60 -7.65
C ALA A 64 -0.28 4.46 -8.77
N ARG A 65 -0.79 4.28 -9.99
CA ARG A 65 -0.38 5.11 -11.12
C ARG A 65 -0.70 6.58 -10.90
N ALA A 66 -1.90 6.87 -10.41
CA ALA A 66 -2.33 8.23 -10.12
C ALA A 66 -1.48 8.88 -9.02
N ILE A 67 -1.17 8.12 -7.97
CA ILE A 67 -0.32 8.61 -6.89
C ILE A 67 1.08 8.91 -7.41
N ARG A 68 1.66 8.02 -8.19
CA ARG A 68 3.02 8.20 -8.69
C ARG A 68 3.13 9.27 -9.77
N ASP A 69 2.04 9.55 -10.51
CA ASP A 69 2.00 10.69 -11.43
C ASP A 69 2.18 12.01 -10.67
N ALA A 70 1.56 12.13 -9.51
CA ALA A 70 1.65 13.32 -8.66
C ALA A 70 2.90 13.30 -7.77
N ARG A 71 3.35 12.14 -7.34
CA ARG A 71 4.49 11.93 -6.44
C ARG A 71 5.39 10.82 -6.97
N PRO A 72 6.27 11.11 -7.94
CA PRO A 72 7.06 10.07 -8.65
C PRO A 72 7.95 9.20 -7.76
N ASN A 73 8.32 9.68 -6.57
CA ASN A 73 9.18 8.92 -5.67
C ASN A 73 8.41 8.18 -4.57
N GLN A 74 7.07 8.19 -4.62
CA GLN A 74 6.26 7.52 -3.61
C GLN A 74 6.47 6.01 -3.64
N ALA A 75 6.89 5.45 -2.51
CA ALA A 75 6.98 4.00 -2.35
C ALA A 75 5.58 3.43 -2.13
N ILE A 76 5.23 2.39 -2.88
CA ILE A 76 3.94 1.72 -2.80
C ILE A 76 4.15 0.22 -2.70
N ILE A 77 3.49 -0.40 -1.73
CA ILE A 77 3.41 -1.85 -1.60
C ILE A 77 2.00 -2.25 -1.98
N LEU A 78 1.86 -3.09 -2.98
CA LEU A 78 0.57 -3.61 -3.42
C LEU A 78 0.38 -5.01 -2.85
N TYR A 79 -0.76 -5.30 -2.27
CA TYR A 79 -1.09 -6.65 -1.82
C TYR A 79 -2.42 -7.11 -2.41
N THR A 80 -2.56 -8.42 -2.63
CA THR A 80 -3.73 -9.00 -3.25
C THR A 80 -3.94 -10.44 -2.80
N ALA A 81 -5.22 -10.88 -2.78
CA ALA A 81 -5.54 -12.28 -2.51
C ALA A 81 -5.11 -13.20 -3.66
N TYR A 82 -4.98 -12.66 -4.87
CA TYR A 82 -4.70 -13.43 -6.08
C TYR A 82 -3.54 -12.82 -6.85
N MET A 83 -2.33 -13.27 -6.51
CA MET A 83 -1.13 -12.83 -7.22
C MET A 83 -0.92 -13.70 -8.46
N ASP A 84 -0.67 -13.06 -9.61
CA ASP A 84 -0.23 -13.75 -10.82
C ASP A 84 0.88 -12.96 -11.50
N ALA A 85 1.53 -13.61 -12.49
CA ALA A 85 2.67 -13.04 -13.17
C ALA A 85 2.31 -11.77 -13.95
N GLU A 86 1.11 -11.69 -14.49
CA GLU A 86 0.65 -10.51 -15.22
C GLU A 86 0.47 -9.30 -14.30
N LEU A 87 -0.19 -9.49 -13.16
CA LEU A 87 -0.35 -8.42 -12.18
C LEU A 87 1.01 -7.95 -11.66
N GLU A 88 1.89 -8.89 -11.35
CA GLU A 88 3.24 -8.55 -10.89
C GLU A 88 4.01 -7.73 -11.92
N SER A 89 3.91 -8.10 -13.20
CA SER A 89 4.53 -7.35 -14.30
C SER A 89 3.95 -5.95 -14.43
N GLN A 90 2.63 -5.81 -14.36
CA GLN A 90 1.96 -4.51 -14.44
C GLN A 90 2.31 -3.63 -13.24
N ALA A 91 2.37 -4.21 -12.06
CA ALA A 91 2.76 -3.49 -10.85
C ALA A 91 4.19 -2.93 -10.98
N ARG A 92 5.10 -3.73 -11.48
CA ARG A 92 6.47 -3.31 -11.71
C ARG A 92 6.56 -2.16 -12.71
N LYS A 93 5.79 -2.23 -13.79
CA LYS A 93 5.71 -1.15 -14.79
C LYS A 93 5.10 0.13 -14.22
N ALA A 94 4.20 0.01 -13.25
CA ALA A 94 3.60 1.16 -12.58
C ALA A 94 4.52 1.77 -11.51
N GLY A 95 5.70 1.18 -11.28
CA GLY A 95 6.65 1.67 -10.29
C GLY A 95 6.35 1.27 -8.86
N ILE A 96 5.57 0.21 -8.67
CA ILE A 96 5.27 -0.34 -7.34
C ILE A 96 6.51 -1.03 -6.80
N ALA A 97 6.91 -0.67 -5.59
CA ALA A 97 8.15 -1.16 -4.98
C ALA A 97 8.11 -2.64 -4.64
N LEU A 98 6.94 -3.14 -4.23
CA LEU A 98 6.79 -4.52 -3.82
C LEU A 98 5.34 -4.98 -4.02
N CYS A 99 5.17 -6.21 -4.49
CA CYS A 99 3.85 -6.81 -4.70
C CYS A 99 3.77 -8.11 -3.90
N ILE A 100 2.76 -8.25 -3.03
CA ILE A 100 2.66 -9.34 -2.07
C ILE A 100 1.30 -10.02 -2.16
N GLY A 101 1.28 -11.36 -2.09
CA GLY A 101 0.04 -12.10 -1.96
C GLY A 101 -0.46 -12.11 -0.52
N LYS A 102 -1.77 -11.92 -0.34
CA LYS A 102 -2.39 -11.98 1.00
C LYS A 102 -2.24 -13.33 1.68
N VAL A 103 -2.09 -14.41 0.89
CA VAL A 103 -1.91 -15.77 1.42
C VAL A 103 -0.63 -15.92 2.23
N GLU A 104 0.32 -15.03 2.04
CA GLU A 104 1.56 -15.02 2.81
C GLU A 104 1.37 -14.46 4.22
N GLY A 105 0.21 -13.85 4.48
CA GLY A 105 -0.19 -13.39 5.79
C GLY A 105 0.30 -11.99 6.16
N LEU A 106 -0.32 -11.44 7.21
CA LEU A 106 -0.04 -10.08 7.66
C LEU A 106 1.36 -9.90 8.22
N HIS A 107 1.94 -10.95 8.80
CA HIS A 107 3.32 -10.91 9.31
C HIS A 107 4.35 -10.70 8.20
N GLN A 108 4.10 -11.30 7.03
CA GLN A 108 4.98 -11.09 5.87
C GLN A 108 4.87 -9.67 5.36
N LEU A 109 3.65 -9.13 5.31
CA LEU A 109 3.43 -7.75 4.90
C LEU A 109 4.19 -6.78 5.79
N GLU A 110 4.07 -6.96 7.11
CA GLU A 110 4.78 -6.15 8.10
C GLU A 110 6.29 -6.22 7.91
N ARG A 111 6.82 -7.43 7.74
CA ARG A 111 8.26 -7.64 7.52
C ARG A 111 8.74 -6.91 6.27
N HIS A 112 7.98 -7.01 5.18
CA HIS A 112 8.33 -6.37 3.92
C HIS A 112 8.30 -4.84 4.05
N ILE A 113 7.35 -4.30 4.77
CA ILE A 113 7.30 -2.86 5.05
C ILE A 113 8.55 -2.43 5.82
N THR A 114 8.92 -3.18 6.85
CA THR A 114 10.12 -2.89 7.65
C THR A 114 11.38 -2.92 6.79
N GLU A 115 11.52 -3.93 5.93
CA GLU A 115 12.67 -4.04 5.04
C GLU A 115 12.73 -2.88 4.04
N LEU A 116 11.58 -2.50 3.48
CA LEU A 116 11.51 -1.38 2.55
C LEU A 116 11.91 -0.08 3.26
N CYS A 117 11.46 0.11 4.48
CA CYS A 117 11.83 1.26 5.30
C CYS A 117 13.34 1.37 5.48
N ARG A 118 14.00 0.27 5.73
CA ARG A 118 15.45 0.23 5.88
C ARG A 118 16.18 0.65 4.61
N ARG A 119 15.61 0.34 3.44
CA ARG A 119 16.18 0.73 2.15
C ARG A 119 16.00 2.21 1.84
N LEU A 120 14.96 2.82 2.39
CA LEU A 120 14.65 4.24 2.18
C LEU A 120 15.46 5.17 3.08
N VAL A 121 16.07 4.63 4.10
CA VAL A 121 16.97 5.35 5.02
C VAL A 121 18.43 5.17 4.56
#